data_100d0eaf86cd1d294a3e1e8a04781b75
#
_entry.id   100d0eaf86cd1d294a3e1e8a04781b75
#
_cell.length_a   1.000
_cell.length_b   1.000
_cell.length_c   1.000
_cell.angle_alpha   90.00
_cell.angle_beta   90.00
_cell.angle_gamma   90.00
#
_symmetry.space_group_name_H-M   'P 1'
#
loop_
_entity.id
_entity.type
_entity.pdbx_description
1 polymer ?
#
loop_
_entity_poly.entity_id
_entity_poly.type
_entity_poly.pdbx_seq_one_letter_code
_entity_poly.pdbx_strand_id
1 'polypeptide(L)'
;HCIGVTDKPTNAMFECFKKLQEIEQKSGLEFSQSIHEIYNRHIKEEIAKALQEGKKALDPEGMMKEAVNLHGRAGLDAIMLLIASYDDLMKHSPYTSMKFHQYTNIVNLSDLFERYQPVALEGAFLDQRFIDFLSNNANKLCSIHWRKFEELTAECFQRFGYSVELGPGSNDDGVDVRIWNDDERAAPNYIIQCKRIKSKIDKVTIKGLYSDILHEGSELGILVTS
;
A
#
# COMPACT_ATOMS: atom_id res chain seq x y z
N HIS A 1 13.52 -4.92 9.02
CA HIS A 1 13.60 -4.72 7.58
C HIS A 1 12.32 -5.25 7.00
N CYS A 2 11.41 -4.37 6.63
CA CYS A 2 10.28 -4.73 5.80
C CYS A 2 10.85 -5.35 4.53
N ILE A 3 10.38 -6.53 4.20
CA ILE A 3 10.61 -7.22 2.95
C ILE A 3 10.38 -6.22 1.84
N GLY A 4 11.42 -5.95 1.07
CA GLY A 4 11.39 -5.25 -0.18
C GLY A 4 10.11 -4.47 -0.46
N VAL A 5 9.97 -3.30 0.18
CA VAL A 5 9.29 -2.21 -0.51
C VAL A 5 10.01 -2.16 -1.83
N THR A 6 9.37 -2.72 -2.86
CA THR A 6 9.94 -2.68 -4.19
C THR A 6 10.34 -1.24 -4.43
N ASP A 7 11.53 -1.00 -4.96
CA ASP A 7 12.08 0.32 -5.29
C ASP A 7 11.17 1.16 -6.22
N LYS A 8 10.00 0.64 -6.60
CA LYS A 8 9.04 1.28 -7.51
C LYS A 8 8.58 2.66 -7.07
N PRO A 9 8.13 2.92 -5.80
CA PRO A 9 7.73 4.28 -5.43
C PRO A 9 8.89 5.26 -5.40
N THR A 10 10.07 4.81 -4.95
CA THR A 10 11.28 5.63 -4.92
C THR A 10 11.78 5.90 -6.33
N ASN A 11 11.70 4.92 -7.23
CA ASN A 11 12.03 5.09 -8.64
C ASN A 11 11.07 6.05 -9.35
N ALA A 12 9.75 5.99 -9.10
CA ALA A 12 8.79 6.89 -9.73
C ALA A 12 9.07 8.37 -9.41
N MET A 13 9.37 8.68 -8.14
CA MET A 13 9.74 10.04 -7.75
C MET A 13 11.11 10.46 -8.33
N PHE A 14 12.08 9.57 -8.33
CA PHE A 14 13.40 9.86 -8.93
C PHE A 14 13.28 10.10 -10.43
N GLU A 15 12.51 9.29 -11.15
CA GLU A 15 12.23 9.50 -12.58
C GLU A 15 11.43 10.79 -12.84
N CYS A 16 10.52 11.17 -11.92
CA CYS A 16 9.83 12.46 -11.99
C CYS A 16 10.82 13.63 -11.90
N PHE A 17 11.71 13.64 -10.91
CA PHE A 17 12.73 14.66 -10.77
C PHE A 17 13.63 14.77 -12.00
N LYS A 18 14.06 13.64 -12.54
CA LYS A 18 14.89 13.57 -13.74
C LYS A 18 14.19 14.19 -14.96
N LYS A 19 12.92 13.85 -15.16
CA LYS A 19 12.11 14.42 -16.23
C LYS A 19 11.83 15.91 -16.04
N LEU A 20 11.63 16.38 -14.80
CA LEU A 20 11.52 17.81 -14.52
C LEU A 20 12.79 18.57 -14.91
N GLN A 21 13.96 18.04 -14.57
CA GLN A 21 15.24 18.62 -14.98
C GLN A 21 15.40 18.64 -16.51
N GLU A 22 14.92 17.62 -17.23
CA GLU A 22 14.92 17.61 -18.69
C GLU A 22 14.03 18.72 -19.28
N ILE A 23 12.86 18.98 -18.67
CA ILE A 23 11.97 20.08 -19.09
C ILE A 23 12.63 21.43 -18.82
N GLU A 24 13.28 21.62 -17.66
CA GLU A 24 14.06 22.82 -17.34
C GLU A 24 15.18 23.07 -18.34
N GLN A 25 15.98 22.05 -18.64
CA GLN A 25 17.08 22.16 -19.63
C GLN A 25 16.57 22.53 -21.04
N LYS A 26 15.44 21.95 -21.46
CA LYS A 26 14.86 22.25 -22.78
C LYS A 26 14.24 23.63 -22.85
N SER A 27 13.66 24.11 -21.75
CA SER A 27 13.03 25.45 -21.72
C SER A 27 13.99 26.57 -21.38
N GLY A 28 15.14 26.28 -20.79
CA GLY A 28 16.09 27.27 -20.29
C GLY A 28 15.59 28.00 -19.01
N LEU A 29 14.59 27.46 -18.32
CA LEU A 29 13.96 28.06 -17.15
C LEU A 29 14.18 27.15 -15.93
N GLU A 30 14.48 27.72 -14.78
CA GLU A 30 14.52 27.05 -13.50
C GLU A 30 13.16 27.23 -12.79
N PHE A 31 12.37 26.17 -12.67
CA PHE A 31 11.02 26.26 -12.10
C PHE A 31 10.62 25.08 -11.20
N SER A 32 11.47 24.07 -11.06
CA SER A 32 11.12 22.85 -10.29
C SER A 32 10.64 23.16 -8.88
N GLN A 33 11.28 24.12 -8.18
CA GLN A 33 10.86 24.52 -6.84
C GLN A 33 9.48 25.22 -6.89
N SER A 34 9.28 26.16 -7.81
CA SER A 34 8.00 26.87 -7.99
C SER A 34 6.86 25.90 -8.31
N ILE A 35 7.07 24.93 -9.16
CA ILE A 35 6.08 23.89 -9.51
C ILE A 35 5.71 23.03 -8.28
N HIS A 36 6.67 22.66 -7.45
CA HIS A 36 6.39 21.95 -6.21
C HIS A 36 5.61 22.81 -5.19
N GLU A 37 5.92 24.09 -5.10
CA GLU A 37 5.20 25.04 -4.23
C GLU A 37 3.74 25.22 -4.69
N ILE A 38 3.50 25.38 -6.00
CA ILE A 38 2.16 25.44 -6.60
C ILE A 38 1.40 24.15 -6.24
N TYR A 39 1.98 23.00 -6.54
CA TYR A 39 1.37 21.70 -6.26
C TYR A 39 1.00 21.57 -4.78
N ASN A 40 1.93 21.78 -3.87
CA ASN A 40 1.72 21.59 -2.44
C ASN A 40 0.65 22.53 -1.87
N ARG A 41 0.60 23.78 -2.34
CA ARG A 41 -0.40 24.76 -1.90
C ARG A 41 -1.80 24.37 -2.37
N HIS A 42 -1.98 24.11 -3.67
CA HIS A 42 -3.27 23.72 -4.23
C HIS A 42 -3.78 22.40 -3.66
N ILE A 43 -2.92 21.40 -3.46
CA ILE A 43 -3.32 20.13 -2.84
C ILE A 43 -3.85 20.35 -1.42
N LYS A 44 -3.21 21.19 -0.60
CA LYS A 44 -3.68 21.49 0.75
C LYS A 44 -5.06 22.17 0.73
N GLU A 45 -5.25 23.14 -0.17
CA GLU A 45 -6.51 23.85 -0.32
C GLU A 45 -7.63 22.93 -0.81
N GLU A 46 -7.35 22.08 -1.80
CA GLU A 46 -8.32 21.13 -2.35
C GLU A 46 -8.69 20.03 -1.36
N ILE A 47 -7.71 19.51 -0.59
CA ILE A 47 -8.01 18.57 0.50
C ILE A 47 -8.93 19.22 1.53
N ALA A 48 -8.67 20.48 1.93
CA ALA A 48 -9.50 21.18 2.87
C ALA A 48 -10.94 21.37 2.35
N LYS A 49 -11.11 21.72 1.08
CA LYS A 49 -12.42 21.83 0.41
C LYS A 49 -13.13 20.48 0.31
N ALA A 50 -12.39 19.43 -0.10
CA ALA A 50 -12.94 18.08 -0.24
C ALA A 50 -13.47 17.54 1.10
N LEU A 51 -12.76 17.82 2.20
CA LEU A 51 -13.22 17.46 3.55
C LEU A 51 -14.49 18.20 3.97
N GLN A 52 -14.65 19.47 3.56
CA GLN A 52 -15.84 20.26 3.89
C GLN A 52 -17.04 19.90 3.01
N GLU A 53 -16.82 19.66 1.73
CA GLU A 53 -17.87 19.46 0.72
C GLU A 53 -18.19 17.99 0.45
N GLY A 54 -17.44 17.05 1.03
CA GLY A 54 -17.60 15.61 0.80
C GLY A 54 -17.22 15.15 -0.62
N LYS A 55 -16.45 15.95 -1.35
CA LYS A 55 -15.99 15.61 -2.70
C LYS A 55 -14.95 14.50 -2.66
N LYS A 56 -15.01 13.59 -3.63
CA LYS A 56 -14.09 12.44 -3.73
C LYS A 56 -12.91 12.64 -4.67
N ALA A 57 -12.89 13.72 -5.45
CA ALA A 57 -11.86 13.99 -6.44
C ALA A 57 -11.31 15.40 -6.27
N LEU A 58 -10.00 15.53 -6.41
CA LEU A 58 -9.30 16.80 -6.46
C LEU A 58 -9.42 17.38 -7.87
N ASP A 59 -9.61 18.71 -7.97
CA ASP A 59 -9.64 19.42 -9.23
C ASP A 59 -8.26 20.04 -9.51
N PRO A 60 -7.53 19.58 -10.54
CA PRO A 60 -6.21 20.09 -10.85
C PRO A 60 -6.24 21.41 -11.66
N GLU A 61 -7.40 21.91 -12.06
CA GLU A 61 -7.52 23.04 -12.99
C GLU A 61 -6.83 24.30 -12.48
N GLY A 62 -6.98 24.60 -11.19
CA GLY A 62 -6.37 25.79 -10.55
C GLY A 62 -4.84 25.75 -10.60
N MET A 63 -4.23 24.62 -10.26
CA MET A 63 -2.78 24.48 -10.28
C MET A 63 -2.22 24.47 -11.72
N MET A 64 -2.94 23.90 -12.67
CA MET A 64 -2.55 23.93 -14.09
C MET A 64 -2.59 25.35 -14.65
N LYS A 65 -3.63 26.13 -14.36
CA LYS A 65 -3.74 27.53 -14.78
C LYS A 65 -2.60 28.39 -14.21
N GLU A 66 -2.29 28.23 -12.95
CA GLU A 66 -1.20 28.96 -12.29
C GLU A 66 0.17 28.61 -12.87
N ALA A 67 0.46 27.32 -13.07
CA ALA A 67 1.69 26.86 -13.67
C ALA A 67 1.88 27.41 -15.10
N VAL A 68 0.79 27.49 -15.89
CA VAL A 68 0.81 28.10 -17.23
C VAL A 68 1.06 29.60 -17.14
N ASN A 69 0.41 30.30 -16.22
CA ASN A 69 0.59 31.74 -16.09
C ASN A 69 2.02 32.15 -15.71
N LEU A 70 2.67 31.36 -14.88
CA LEU A 70 4.03 31.64 -14.39
C LEU A 70 5.13 31.16 -15.34
N HIS A 71 4.95 29.99 -15.94
CA HIS A 71 6.01 29.29 -16.68
C HIS A 71 5.59 28.84 -18.10
N GLY A 72 4.43 29.30 -18.59
CA GLY A 72 3.94 28.96 -19.92
C GLY A 72 3.74 27.45 -20.13
N ARG A 73 4.04 27.00 -21.35
CA ARG A 73 3.90 25.60 -21.75
C ARG A 73 4.77 24.66 -20.91
N ALA A 74 5.99 25.06 -20.58
CA ALA A 74 6.89 24.26 -19.76
C ALA A 74 6.33 24.04 -18.34
N GLY A 75 5.70 25.06 -17.76
CA GLY A 75 5.00 24.93 -16.47
C GLY A 75 3.84 23.94 -16.52
N LEU A 76 3.06 23.92 -17.60
CA LEU A 76 2.00 22.95 -17.80
C LEU A 76 2.55 21.52 -17.86
N ASP A 77 3.57 21.29 -18.68
CA ASP A 77 4.18 19.97 -18.84
C ASP A 77 4.77 19.47 -17.51
N ALA A 78 5.37 20.37 -16.72
CA ALA A 78 5.96 20.07 -15.43
C ALA A 78 4.90 19.73 -14.36
N ILE A 79 3.82 20.52 -14.25
CA ILE A 79 2.76 20.28 -13.26
C ILE A 79 1.98 19.00 -13.59
N MET A 80 1.70 18.72 -14.87
CA MET A 80 1.06 17.48 -15.30
C MET A 80 1.91 16.25 -14.98
N LEU A 81 3.23 16.35 -15.20
CA LEU A 81 4.16 15.28 -14.82
C LEU A 81 4.13 15.04 -13.31
N LEU A 82 4.12 16.10 -12.52
CA LEU A 82 4.07 16.01 -11.06
C LEU A 82 2.77 15.37 -10.58
N ILE A 83 1.63 15.82 -11.11
CA ILE A 83 0.29 15.24 -10.79
C ILE A 83 0.28 13.74 -11.13
N ALA A 84 0.72 13.37 -12.34
CA ALA A 84 0.74 11.96 -12.75
C ALA A 84 1.66 11.10 -11.88
N SER A 85 2.83 11.63 -11.50
CA SER A 85 3.78 10.90 -10.66
C SER A 85 3.29 10.70 -9.23
N TYR A 86 2.60 11.70 -8.67
CA TYR A 86 1.96 11.57 -7.35
C TYR A 86 0.73 10.66 -7.41
N ASP A 87 -0.07 10.71 -8.48
CA ASP A 87 -1.22 9.80 -8.66
C ASP A 87 -0.73 8.34 -8.75
N ASP A 88 0.34 8.09 -9.49
CA ASP A 88 0.96 6.77 -9.57
C ASP A 88 1.53 6.32 -8.22
N LEU A 89 2.24 7.21 -7.52
CA LEU A 89 2.71 6.96 -6.16
C LEU A 89 1.56 6.62 -5.21
N MET A 90 0.47 7.36 -5.30
CA MET A 90 -0.73 7.15 -4.46
C MET A 90 -1.43 5.82 -4.76
N LYS A 91 -1.50 5.41 -6.04
CA LYS A 91 -2.10 4.13 -6.43
C LYS A 91 -1.30 2.92 -5.95
N HIS A 92 0.03 3.04 -5.90
CA HIS A 92 0.94 1.95 -5.58
C HIS A 92 1.51 2.01 -4.15
N SER A 93 1.20 3.06 -3.37
CA SER A 93 1.66 3.16 -2.00
C SER A 93 0.74 2.41 -1.04
N PRO A 94 1.25 1.46 -0.27
CA PRO A 94 0.45 0.75 0.73
C PRO A 94 -0.04 1.67 1.86
N TYR A 95 0.55 2.88 1.98
CA TYR A 95 0.21 3.85 3.02
C TYR A 95 -0.86 4.86 2.59
N THR A 96 -1.22 4.92 1.32
CA THR A 96 -2.06 5.97 0.76
C THR A 96 -3.48 5.56 0.40
N SER A 97 -3.91 4.37 0.76
CA SER A 97 -5.34 4.05 0.74
C SER A 97 -6.07 4.83 1.86
N MET A 98 -5.93 6.15 1.87
CA MET A 98 -6.89 7.02 2.55
C MET A 98 -8.22 6.96 1.81
N LYS A 99 -8.86 5.81 1.86
CA LYS A 99 -10.29 5.74 1.70
C LYS A 99 -10.82 6.47 2.93
N PHE A 100 -11.37 7.67 2.76
CA PHE A 100 -12.18 8.31 3.79
C PHE A 100 -13.42 7.43 4.01
N HIS A 101 -13.25 6.40 4.83
CA HIS A 101 -14.36 5.58 5.26
C HIS A 101 -15.08 6.36 6.34
N GLN A 102 -16.30 6.80 6.06
CA GLN A 102 -17.21 7.15 7.13
C GLN A 102 -17.52 5.86 7.89
N TYR A 103 -16.83 5.66 9.00
CA TYR A 103 -17.12 4.53 9.87
C TYR A 103 -18.45 4.74 10.57
N THR A 104 -19.42 3.91 10.24
CA THR A 104 -20.75 3.92 10.87
C THR A 104 -20.82 3.06 12.12
N ASN A 105 -19.78 2.27 12.39
CA ASN A 105 -19.68 1.35 13.51
C ASN A 105 -18.45 1.63 14.39
N ILE A 106 -18.52 1.19 15.63
CA ILE A 106 -17.38 1.21 16.55
C ILE A 106 -16.65 -0.13 16.45
N VAL A 107 -15.32 -0.08 16.37
CA VAL A 107 -14.45 -1.25 16.45
C VAL A 107 -13.72 -1.19 17.78
N ASN A 108 -13.72 -2.30 18.51
CA ASN A 108 -13.00 -2.39 19.75
C ASN A 108 -11.54 -2.76 19.47
N LEU A 109 -10.60 -1.99 20.02
CA LEU A 109 -9.18 -2.26 19.86
C LEU A 109 -8.77 -3.63 20.44
N SER A 110 -9.49 -4.15 21.44
CA SER A 110 -9.24 -5.48 21.99
C SER A 110 -9.37 -6.59 20.95
N ASP A 111 -10.21 -6.40 19.92
CA ASP A 111 -10.46 -7.39 18.88
C ASP A 111 -9.17 -7.67 18.04
N LEU A 112 -8.22 -6.75 18.05
CA LEU A 112 -6.93 -6.93 17.42
C LEU A 112 -6.05 -7.95 18.17
N PHE A 113 -6.24 -8.07 19.48
CA PHE A 113 -5.44 -8.92 20.38
C PHE A 113 -6.13 -10.23 20.74
N GLU A 114 -7.44 -10.27 20.63
CA GLU A 114 -8.29 -11.41 20.94
C GLU A 114 -8.88 -12.02 19.67
N ARG A 115 -9.24 -13.31 19.73
CA ARG A 115 -9.92 -14.00 18.63
C ARG A 115 -11.38 -13.57 18.57
N TYR A 116 -11.67 -12.39 18.04
CA TYR A 116 -13.04 -11.99 17.79
C TYR A 116 -13.30 -11.94 16.26
N GLN A 117 -14.59 -12.13 15.88
CA GLN A 117 -14.94 -12.09 14.46
C GLN A 117 -14.62 -10.72 13.86
N PRO A 118 -13.99 -10.65 12.69
CA PRO A 118 -13.61 -9.39 12.10
C PRO A 118 -14.85 -8.62 11.65
N VAL A 119 -14.93 -7.35 12.02
CA VAL A 119 -15.81 -6.39 11.36
C VAL A 119 -15.03 -5.79 10.20
N ALA A 120 -14.54 -6.62 9.30
CA ALA A 120 -13.94 -6.13 8.08
C ALA A 120 -15.05 -5.59 7.17
N LEU A 121 -14.77 -4.48 6.49
CA LEU A 121 -15.63 -4.03 5.39
C LEU A 121 -15.60 -5.06 4.28
N GLU A 122 -16.69 -5.19 3.54
CA GLU A 122 -16.77 -6.12 2.43
C GLU A 122 -15.58 -5.93 1.47
N GLY A 123 -14.85 -7.01 1.20
CA GLY A 123 -13.65 -7.00 0.36
C GLY A 123 -12.33 -6.63 1.05
N ALA A 124 -12.29 -6.47 2.37
CA ALA A 124 -11.07 -6.26 3.15
C ALA A 124 -10.83 -7.42 4.12
N PHE A 125 -9.55 -7.80 4.34
CA PHE A 125 -9.19 -8.83 5.33
C PHE A 125 -9.06 -8.24 6.73
N LEU A 126 -8.62 -6.98 6.86
CA LEU A 126 -8.43 -6.31 8.14
C LEU A 126 -8.99 -4.88 8.09
N ASP A 127 -9.65 -4.46 9.18
CA ASP A 127 -10.18 -3.10 9.30
C ASP A 127 -9.06 -2.05 9.28
N GLN A 128 -9.25 -0.96 8.52
CA GLN A 128 -8.26 0.11 8.35
C GLN A 128 -7.81 0.70 9.68
N ARG A 129 -8.71 0.83 10.66
CA ARG A 129 -8.39 1.38 11.98
C ARG A 129 -7.35 0.56 12.74
N PHE A 130 -7.34 -0.76 12.55
CA PHE A 130 -6.30 -1.63 13.11
C PHE A 130 -4.96 -1.44 12.40
N ILE A 131 -4.98 -1.24 11.07
CA ILE A 131 -3.78 -0.95 10.30
C ILE A 131 -3.18 0.39 10.74
N ASP A 132 -4.01 1.44 10.88
CA ASP A 132 -3.60 2.75 11.35
C ASP A 132 -3.03 2.70 12.76
N PHE A 133 -3.65 1.92 13.64
CA PHE A 133 -3.12 1.68 14.98
C PHE A 133 -1.74 0.99 14.93
N LEU A 134 -1.60 -0.07 14.14
CA LEU A 134 -0.35 -0.84 14.04
C LEU A 134 0.76 -0.04 13.37
N SER A 135 0.45 0.82 12.39
CA SER A 135 1.44 1.69 11.75
C SER A 135 2.10 2.64 12.75
N ASN A 136 1.33 3.12 13.73
CA ASN A 136 1.82 3.97 14.82
C ASN A 136 2.38 3.17 16.03
N ASN A 137 2.15 1.87 16.07
CA ASN A 137 2.51 0.98 17.17
C ASN A 137 3.14 -0.32 16.67
N ALA A 138 4.15 -0.24 15.81
CA ALA A 138 4.79 -1.41 15.20
C ALA A 138 5.32 -2.44 16.20
N ASN A 139 5.72 -2.00 17.40
CA ASN A 139 6.13 -2.87 18.50
C ASN A 139 5.01 -3.78 19.03
N LYS A 140 3.75 -3.52 18.68
CA LYS A 140 2.59 -4.35 19.02
C LYS A 140 2.34 -5.50 18.05
N LEU A 141 2.97 -5.51 16.87
CA LEU A 141 2.82 -6.58 15.88
C LEU A 141 3.04 -7.98 16.47
N CYS A 142 4.02 -8.12 17.34
CA CYS A 142 4.31 -9.41 17.98
C CYS A 142 3.30 -9.82 19.07
N SER A 143 2.34 -8.96 19.44
CA SER A 143 1.33 -9.20 20.47
C SER A 143 -0.10 -9.29 19.95
N ILE A 144 -0.37 -8.93 18.70
CA ILE A 144 -1.72 -9.10 18.12
C ILE A 144 -2.08 -10.58 18.02
N HIS A 145 -3.36 -10.91 17.89
CA HIS A 145 -3.79 -12.30 17.70
C HIS A 145 -3.16 -12.87 16.41
N TRP A 146 -2.76 -14.14 16.40
CA TRP A 146 -2.11 -14.78 15.24
C TRP A 146 -2.95 -14.66 13.96
N ARG A 147 -4.27 -14.86 14.06
CA ARG A 147 -5.18 -14.70 12.92
C ARG A 147 -5.19 -13.27 12.37
N LYS A 148 -5.10 -12.27 13.26
CA LYS A 148 -4.99 -10.85 12.84
C LYS A 148 -3.67 -10.55 12.13
N PHE A 149 -2.62 -11.28 12.43
CA PHE A 149 -1.35 -11.18 11.72
C PHE A 149 -1.43 -11.77 10.31
N GLU A 150 -2.15 -12.89 10.13
CA GLU A 150 -2.46 -13.47 8.83
C GLU A 150 -3.37 -12.56 8.00
N GLU A 151 -4.45 -12.03 8.60
CA GLU A 151 -5.35 -11.06 7.96
C GLU A 151 -4.60 -9.79 7.52
N LEU A 152 -3.69 -9.26 8.35
CA LEU A 152 -2.83 -8.12 8.00
C LEU A 152 -1.92 -8.44 6.82
N THR A 153 -1.36 -9.64 6.79
CA THR A 153 -0.51 -10.10 5.69
C THR A 153 -1.31 -10.20 4.39
N ALA A 154 -2.47 -10.84 4.42
CA ALA A 154 -3.37 -10.95 3.27
C ALA A 154 -3.79 -9.58 2.75
N GLU A 155 -4.20 -8.67 3.64
CA GLU A 155 -4.57 -7.29 3.31
C GLU A 155 -3.43 -6.54 2.63
N CYS A 156 -2.19 -6.73 3.08
CA CYS A 156 -1.01 -6.11 2.50
C CYS A 156 -0.83 -6.52 1.03
N PHE A 157 -0.87 -7.82 0.74
CA PHE A 157 -0.71 -8.31 -0.64
C PHE A 157 -1.90 -7.95 -1.54
N GLN A 158 -3.13 -7.95 -1.01
CA GLN A 158 -4.30 -7.48 -1.75
C GLN A 158 -4.16 -6.02 -2.16
N ARG A 159 -3.62 -5.17 -1.28
CA ARG A 159 -3.36 -3.75 -1.60
C ARG A 159 -2.26 -3.54 -2.63
N PHE A 160 -1.34 -4.49 -2.74
CA PHE A 160 -0.36 -4.51 -3.84
C PHE A 160 -0.95 -4.95 -5.18
N GLY A 161 -2.24 -5.28 -5.23
CA GLY A 161 -2.94 -5.64 -6.46
C GLY A 161 -2.92 -7.12 -6.81
N TYR A 162 -2.51 -7.98 -5.86
CA TYR A 162 -2.58 -9.42 -6.05
C TYR A 162 -3.98 -9.97 -5.74
N SER A 163 -4.35 -11.07 -6.40
CA SER A 163 -5.46 -11.89 -5.97
C SER A 163 -5.02 -12.72 -4.77
N VAL A 164 -5.76 -12.64 -3.66
CA VAL A 164 -5.35 -13.19 -2.37
C VAL A 164 -6.44 -14.06 -1.78
N GLU A 165 -6.05 -15.23 -1.28
CA GLU A 165 -6.90 -16.12 -0.51
C GLU A 165 -6.28 -16.36 0.87
N LEU A 166 -7.04 -16.06 1.91
CA LEU A 166 -6.65 -16.30 3.29
C LEU A 166 -7.07 -17.73 3.68
N GLY A 167 -6.13 -18.52 4.16
CA GLY A 167 -6.37 -19.88 4.61
C GLY A 167 -7.40 -19.96 5.75
N PRO A 168 -7.93 -21.16 6.07
CA PRO A 168 -8.97 -21.33 7.09
C PRO A 168 -8.51 -21.05 8.53
N GLY A 169 -7.21 -20.89 8.75
CA GLY A 169 -6.59 -20.56 10.04
C GLY A 169 -6.46 -21.74 11.01
N SER A 170 -6.87 -22.94 10.58
CA SER A 170 -6.64 -24.20 11.30
C SER A 170 -6.77 -25.35 10.32
N ASN A 171 -5.89 -26.36 10.41
CA ASN A 171 -5.80 -27.49 9.48
C ASN A 171 -5.53 -27.01 8.03
N ASP A 172 -4.62 -26.07 7.87
CA ASP A 172 -4.25 -25.41 6.62
C ASP A 172 -2.90 -25.90 6.07
N ASP A 173 -2.41 -27.04 6.59
CA ASP A 173 -1.12 -27.66 6.24
C ASP A 173 0.07 -26.67 6.28
N GLY A 174 -0.08 -25.56 7.03
CA GLY A 174 0.96 -24.56 7.23
C GLY A 174 0.96 -23.41 6.22
N VAL A 175 -0.01 -23.37 5.30
CA VAL A 175 -0.17 -22.28 4.33
C VAL A 175 -1.25 -21.30 4.80
N ASP A 176 -0.83 -20.14 5.27
CA ASP A 176 -1.73 -19.13 5.82
C ASP A 176 -2.35 -18.23 4.74
N VAL A 177 -1.62 -17.94 3.66
CA VAL A 177 -2.12 -17.09 2.55
C VAL A 177 -1.63 -17.64 1.21
N ARG A 178 -2.52 -17.64 0.21
CA ARG A 178 -2.22 -17.97 -1.18
C ARG A 178 -2.37 -16.73 -2.06
N ILE A 179 -1.48 -16.56 -3.02
CA ILE A 179 -1.40 -15.36 -3.86
C ILE A 179 -1.28 -15.75 -5.33
N TRP A 180 -2.04 -15.06 -6.17
CA TRP A 180 -1.98 -15.13 -7.62
C TRP A 180 -1.68 -13.76 -8.21
N ASN A 181 -0.85 -13.74 -9.25
CA ASN A 181 -0.57 -12.53 -10.03
C ASN A 181 -1.78 -12.09 -10.85
N ASP A 182 -2.53 -13.07 -11.34
CA ASP A 182 -3.73 -12.90 -12.18
C ASP A 182 -4.93 -13.62 -11.55
N ASP A 183 -6.14 -13.37 -12.07
CA ASP A 183 -7.36 -14.04 -11.61
C ASP A 183 -7.46 -15.51 -12.03
N GLU A 184 -6.59 -16.03 -12.89
CA GLU A 184 -6.54 -17.43 -13.28
C GLU A 184 -5.98 -18.29 -12.15
N ARG A 185 -6.90 -18.95 -11.42
CA ARG A 185 -6.59 -19.76 -10.24
C ARG A 185 -6.29 -21.23 -10.61
N ALA A 186 -5.15 -21.50 -11.23
CA ALA A 186 -4.66 -22.89 -11.34
C ALA A 186 -3.92 -23.27 -10.03
N ALA A 187 -2.63 -22.98 -9.95
CA ALA A 187 -1.83 -23.08 -8.75
C ALA A 187 -1.49 -21.66 -8.25
N PRO A 188 -1.33 -21.42 -6.94
CA PRO A 188 -0.90 -20.10 -6.47
C PRO A 188 0.52 -19.81 -6.91
N ASN A 189 0.80 -18.57 -7.37
CA ASN A 189 2.17 -18.16 -7.66
C ASN A 189 3.02 -18.14 -6.38
N TYR A 190 2.44 -17.65 -5.27
CA TYR A 190 3.14 -17.60 -3.99
C TYR A 190 2.27 -18.17 -2.89
N ILE A 191 2.91 -18.89 -1.95
CA ILE A 191 2.30 -19.28 -0.69
C ILE A 191 3.03 -18.59 0.47
N ILE A 192 2.27 -18.23 1.50
CA ILE A 192 2.81 -17.52 2.64
C ILE A 192 2.54 -18.29 3.91
N GLN A 193 3.57 -18.41 4.74
CA GLN A 193 3.48 -18.84 6.11
C GLN A 193 3.76 -17.68 7.05
N CYS A 194 2.87 -17.41 7.99
CA CYS A 194 2.98 -16.36 8.98
C CYS A 194 3.49 -16.92 10.32
N LYS A 195 4.55 -16.36 10.85
CA LYS A 195 5.10 -16.75 12.15
C LYS A 195 5.25 -15.54 13.07
N ARG A 196 4.35 -15.43 14.03
CA ARG A 196 4.41 -14.37 15.06
C ARG A 196 5.37 -14.80 16.19
N ILE A 197 6.66 -14.68 15.92
CA ILE A 197 7.72 -15.11 16.85
C ILE A 197 8.81 -14.05 16.96
N LYS A 198 9.43 -14.00 18.15
CA LYS A 198 10.62 -13.16 18.43
C LYS A 198 11.94 -13.92 18.30
N SER A 199 11.87 -15.24 18.15
CA SER A 199 13.03 -16.12 18.03
C SER A 199 13.46 -16.29 16.57
N LYS A 200 14.65 -16.82 16.36
CA LYS A 200 15.11 -17.22 15.01
C LYS A 200 14.24 -18.31 14.44
N ILE A 201 13.98 -18.26 13.15
CA ILE A 201 13.32 -19.32 12.40
C ILE A 201 14.19 -20.58 12.41
N ASP A 202 13.59 -21.71 12.69
CA ASP A 202 14.28 -23.00 12.65
C ASP A 202 14.27 -23.63 11.24
N LYS A 203 15.14 -24.63 11.08
CA LYS A 203 15.26 -25.35 9.79
C LYS A 203 14.01 -26.19 9.47
N VAL A 204 13.23 -26.57 10.47
CA VAL A 204 12.03 -27.39 10.29
C VAL A 204 10.96 -26.57 9.61
N THR A 205 10.74 -25.34 10.08
CA THR A 205 9.82 -24.37 9.46
C THR A 205 10.17 -24.14 7.97
N ILE A 206 11.44 -23.92 7.65
CA ILE A 206 11.86 -23.71 6.27
C ILE A 206 11.65 -24.95 5.40
N LYS A 207 11.93 -26.15 5.94
CA LYS A 207 11.68 -27.40 5.23
C LYS A 207 10.19 -27.69 5.02
N GLY A 208 9.36 -27.36 6.03
CA GLY A 208 7.90 -27.44 5.92
C GLY A 208 7.42 -26.56 4.76
N LEU A 209 7.73 -25.27 4.79
CA LEU A 209 7.36 -24.35 3.72
C LEU A 209 7.85 -24.81 2.33
N TYR A 210 9.05 -25.39 2.24
CA TYR A 210 9.54 -25.94 0.98
C TYR A 210 8.71 -27.14 0.49
N SER A 211 8.29 -28.00 1.41
CA SER A 211 7.37 -29.12 1.10
C SER A 211 6.03 -28.61 0.60
N ASP A 212 5.49 -27.55 1.23
CA ASP A 212 4.20 -26.95 0.88
C ASP A 212 4.27 -26.28 -0.50
N ILE A 213 5.40 -25.64 -0.87
CA ILE A 213 5.62 -25.11 -2.23
C ILE A 213 5.46 -26.21 -3.28
N LEU A 214 6.08 -27.37 -3.03
CA LEU A 214 6.01 -28.50 -3.96
C LEU A 214 4.59 -29.10 -4.03
N HIS A 215 3.90 -29.16 -2.90
CA HIS A 215 2.54 -29.71 -2.81
C HIS A 215 1.53 -28.82 -3.53
N GLU A 216 1.60 -27.51 -3.30
CA GLU A 216 0.69 -26.51 -3.90
C GLU A 216 1.07 -26.19 -5.37
N GLY A 217 2.24 -26.62 -5.84
CA GLY A 217 2.74 -26.27 -7.16
C GLY A 217 3.10 -24.80 -7.33
N SER A 218 3.43 -24.13 -6.24
CA SER A 218 3.75 -22.71 -6.22
C SER A 218 5.17 -22.43 -6.71
N GLU A 219 5.39 -21.23 -7.22
CA GLU A 219 6.71 -20.78 -7.67
C GLU A 219 7.62 -20.43 -6.48
N LEU A 220 7.04 -19.86 -5.41
CA LEU A 220 7.79 -19.36 -4.26
C LEU A 220 6.99 -19.45 -2.96
N GLY A 221 7.68 -19.77 -1.86
CA GLY A 221 7.16 -19.65 -0.50
C GLY A 221 7.75 -18.44 0.21
N ILE A 222 6.91 -17.69 0.89
CA ILE A 222 7.27 -16.50 1.65
C ILE A 222 7.01 -16.77 3.14
N LEU A 223 8.02 -16.52 3.98
CA LEU A 223 7.87 -16.58 5.43
C LEU A 223 7.78 -15.15 5.99
N VAL A 224 6.63 -14.81 6.57
CA VAL A 224 6.38 -13.50 7.19
C VAL A 224 6.51 -13.61 8.69
N THR A 225 7.31 -12.74 9.30
CA THR A 225 7.54 -12.72 10.76
C THR A 225 7.27 -11.35 11.36
N SER A 226 6.85 -11.31 12.64
CA SER A 226 6.62 -10.08 13.40
C SER A 226 7.87 -9.53 14.05
#